data_685cdb9987a1920c5131ec54c013c14a
#
_entry.id   685cdb9987a1920c5131ec54c013c14a
#
_cell.length_a   1.000
_cell.length_b   1.000
_cell.length_c   1.000
_cell.angle_alpha   90.00
_cell.angle_beta   90.00
_cell.angle_gamma   90.00
#
_symmetry.space_group_name_H-M   'P 1'
#
loop_
_entity.id
_entity.type
_entity.pdbx_description
1 polymer ?
#
loop_
_entity_poly.entity_id
_entity_poly.type
_entity_poly.pdbx_seq_one_letter_code
_entity_poly.pdbx_strand_id
1 'polypeptide(L)'
;MTKFYAPIGEDLSQPKIGLQGISTPTMSSLEMVDYINAERQLKAEEEGMSFPCKKYRKLEHRSFMKKVPKVLGDAAAKFFATDTYINGTGGVVERDICNFPKREACLMAMSYSYELQAKVYDYMEELDRQAHGYLNYSVQELQAIVAGARKVSDEDSSDAGRRLRKRQDDLVLLEKAESLVESLSQLKLDFIGSDRDKEIH
;
A
#
# COMPACT_ATOMS: atom_id res chain seq x y z
N MET A 1 8.34 12.77 -19.87
CA MET A 1 7.15 11.89 -19.86
C MET A 1 7.62 10.48 -19.51
N THR A 2 7.61 10.14 -18.24
CA THR A 2 8.12 8.86 -17.75
C THR A 2 6.94 7.90 -17.61
N LYS A 3 6.90 6.88 -18.46
CA LYS A 3 5.89 5.81 -18.42
C LYS A 3 6.23 4.88 -17.25
N PHE A 4 5.39 4.87 -16.22
CA PHE A 4 5.37 3.81 -15.21
C PHE A 4 4.84 2.53 -15.87
N TYR A 5 5.65 1.49 -15.83
CA TYR A 5 5.22 0.15 -16.20
C TYR A 5 4.48 -0.47 -15.02
N ALA A 6 3.17 -0.61 -15.15
CA ALA A 6 2.38 -1.47 -14.27
C ALA A 6 2.38 -2.89 -14.83
N PRO A 7 2.50 -3.94 -14.03
CA PRO A 7 2.32 -5.31 -14.50
C PRO A 7 0.85 -5.52 -14.89
N ILE A 8 0.66 -6.08 -16.09
CA ILE A 8 -0.62 -6.38 -16.70
C ILE A 8 -1.22 -7.61 -16.03
N GLY A 9 -2.45 -7.49 -15.56
CA GLY A 9 -3.41 -8.58 -15.46
C GLY A 9 -3.68 -9.12 -14.07
N GLU A 10 -4.61 -8.47 -13.35
CA GLU A 10 -5.53 -9.17 -12.47
C GLU A 10 -6.94 -8.63 -12.68
N ASP A 11 -7.84 -9.59 -12.84
CA ASP A 11 -9.26 -9.49 -13.10
C ASP A 11 -9.98 -8.68 -12.00
N LEU A 12 -10.54 -7.52 -12.38
CA LEU A 12 -11.33 -6.63 -11.53
C LEU A 12 -12.77 -7.19 -11.36
N SER A 13 -12.90 -8.41 -10.84
CA SER A 13 -14.20 -8.95 -10.42
C SER A 13 -14.34 -8.96 -8.91
N GLN A 14 -15.07 -7.96 -8.41
CA GLN A 14 -15.75 -7.82 -7.13
C GLN A 14 -14.90 -7.55 -5.87
N PRO A 15 -15.15 -6.45 -5.14
CA PRO A 15 -14.64 -6.27 -3.80
C PRO A 15 -15.37 -7.22 -2.86
N LYS A 16 -14.70 -8.28 -2.44
CA LYS A 16 -15.13 -9.08 -1.28
C LYS A 16 -14.94 -8.22 -0.04
N ILE A 17 -16.01 -7.56 0.39
CA ILE A 17 -16.10 -6.94 1.72
C ILE A 17 -16.22 -8.07 2.73
N GLY A 18 -15.08 -8.67 3.08
CA GLY A 18 -14.94 -9.50 4.25
C GLY A 18 -14.22 -8.70 5.32
N LEU A 19 -14.84 -8.51 6.47
CA LEU A 19 -14.20 -8.07 7.72
C LEU A 19 -13.20 -9.16 8.18
N GLN A 20 -12.19 -9.43 7.38
CA GLN A 20 -11.03 -10.20 7.79
C GLN A 20 -9.96 -9.20 8.19
N GLY A 21 -9.40 -9.42 9.37
CA GLY A 21 -8.51 -8.53 10.10
C GLY A 21 -7.61 -7.67 9.21
N ILE A 22 -7.65 -6.38 9.46
CA ILE A 22 -6.88 -5.35 8.75
C ILE A 22 -5.40 -5.73 8.82
N SER A 23 -4.92 -6.36 7.76
CA SER A 23 -3.52 -6.74 7.63
C SER A 23 -2.74 -5.48 7.28
N THR A 24 -1.88 -5.05 8.19
CA THR A 24 -0.95 -3.95 7.88
C THR A 24 -0.09 -4.35 6.69
N PRO A 25 0.05 -3.48 5.67
CA PRO A 25 0.86 -3.78 4.51
C PRO A 25 2.31 -4.04 4.92
N THR A 26 2.91 -5.05 4.29
CA THR A 26 4.30 -5.44 4.51
C THR A 26 5.06 -5.39 3.20
N MET A 27 6.35 -5.08 3.26
CA MET A 27 7.27 -5.14 2.13
C MET A 27 8.19 -6.34 2.28
N SER A 28 8.24 -7.20 1.26
CA SER A 28 9.12 -8.36 1.29
C SER A 28 10.58 -7.97 1.08
N SER A 29 11.49 -8.82 1.55
CA SER A 29 12.93 -8.62 1.32
C SER A 29 13.32 -8.69 -0.16
N LEU A 30 12.51 -9.33 -0.99
CA LEU A 30 12.71 -9.39 -2.44
C LEU A 30 12.35 -8.05 -3.08
N GLU A 31 11.14 -7.55 -2.79
CA GLU A 31 10.69 -6.22 -3.26
C GLU A 31 11.66 -5.12 -2.81
N MET A 32 12.17 -5.20 -1.58
CA MET A 32 13.18 -4.26 -1.09
C MET A 32 14.47 -4.30 -1.92
N VAL A 33 14.96 -5.49 -2.26
CA VAL A 33 16.16 -5.66 -3.09
C VAL A 33 15.92 -5.12 -4.50
N ASP A 34 14.77 -5.40 -5.09
CA ASP A 34 14.41 -4.92 -6.42
C ASP A 34 14.29 -3.39 -6.42
N TYR A 35 13.66 -2.82 -5.38
CA TYR A 35 13.54 -1.38 -5.22
C TYR A 35 14.92 -0.69 -5.08
N ILE A 36 15.83 -1.26 -4.28
CA ILE A 36 17.21 -0.75 -4.13
C ILE A 36 17.96 -0.82 -5.46
N ASN A 37 17.81 -1.92 -6.21
CA ASN A 37 18.48 -2.08 -7.50
C ASN A 37 17.91 -1.14 -8.56
N ALA A 38 16.61 -0.92 -8.59
CA ALA A 38 15.97 0.06 -9.48
C ALA A 38 16.47 1.48 -9.19
N GLU A 39 16.58 1.87 -7.94
CA GLU A 39 17.12 3.17 -7.54
C GLU A 39 18.59 3.35 -7.95
N ARG A 40 19.40 2.30 -7.81
CA ARG A 40 20.81 2.29 -8.25
C ARG A 40 20.94 2.38 -9.76
N GLN A 41 20.03 1.73 -10.48
CA GLN A 41 19.98 1.79 -11.93
C GLN A 41 19.64 3.21 -12.41
N LEU A 42 18.61 3.84 -11.84
CA LEU A 42 18.25 5.21 -12.15
C LEU A 42 19.42 6.18 -11.93
N LYS A 43 20.10 6.07 -10.79
CA LYS A 43 21.28 6.90 -10.51
C LYS A 43 22.45 6.64 -11.46
N ALA A 44 22.63 5.41 -11.91
CA ALA A 44 23.64 5.09 -12.91
C ALA A 44 23.30 5.71 -14.27
N GLU A 45 22.04 5.64 -14.68
CA GLU A 45 21.53 6.23 -15.93
C GLU A 45 21.65 7.76 -15.92
N GLU A 46 21.30 8.42 -14.79
CA GLU A 46 21.47 9.87 -14.61
C GLU A 46 22.92 10.32 -14.76
N GLU A 47 23.87 9.48 -14.33
CA GLU A 47 25.31 9.73 -14.47
C GLU A 47 25.89 9.22 -15.80
N GLY A 48 25.07 8.70 -16.72
CA GLY A 48 25.51 8.16 -18.02
C GLY A 48 26.30 6.86 -17.92
N MET A 49 26.15 6.11 -16.81
CA MET A 49 26.84 4.84 -16.57
C MET A 49 25.91 3.65 -16.81
N SER A 50 26.48 2.54 -17.26
CA SER A 50 25.73 1.27 -17.35
C SER A 50 25.54 0.67 -15.94
N PHE A 51 24.39 0.03 -15.71
CA PHE A 51 24.13 -0.75 -14.50
C PHE A 51 24.19 -2.26 -14.84
N PRO A 52 24.86 -3.09 -14.00
CA PRO A 52 25.66 -2.77 -12.83
C PRO A 52 27.08 -2.26 -13.15
N CYS A 53 27.61 -1.37 -12.32
CA CYS A 53 28.97 -0.84 -12.44
C CYS A 53 29.72 -0.81 -11.10
N LYS A 54 31.00 -0.39 -11.11
CA LYS A 54 31.81 -0.29 -9.88
C LYS A 54 31.18 0.58 -8.80
N LYS A 55 30.55 1.71 -9.19
CA LYS A 55 29.91 2.66 -8.30
C LYS A 55 28.53 2.16 -7.84
N TYR A 56 27.76 1.62 -8.76
CA TYR A 56 26.40 1.08 -8.52
C TYR A 56 26.37 -0.41 -8.76
N ARG A 57 26.70 -1.18 -7.71
CA ARG A 57 26.71 -2.64 -7.75
C ARG A 57 25.30 -3.18 -7.56
N LYS A 58 24.94 -4.23 -8.31
CA LYS A 58 23.71 -4.96 -8.09
C LYS A 58 23.71 -5.58 -6.69
N LEU A 59 22.65 -5.37 -5.93
CA LEU A 59 22.45 -5.98 -4.63
C LEU A 59 21.82 -7.36 -4.81
N GLU A 60 22.51 -8.39 -4.29
CA GLU A 60 21.99 -9.75 -4.24
C GLU A 60 21.13 -9.96 -2.99
N HIS A 61 20.01 -10.66 -3.13
CA HIS A 61 19.11 -10.97 -2.01
C HIS A 61 19.82 -11.63 -0.83
N ARG A 62 20.73 -12.58 -1.11
CA ARG A 62 21.55 -13.23 -0.08
C ARG A 62 22.38 -12.23 0.74
N SER A 63 22.92 -11.21 0.10
CA SER A 63 23.69 -10.16 0.77
C SER A 63 22.82 -9.24 1.61
N PHE A 64 21.62 -8.97 1.13
CA PHE A 64 20.60 -8.23 1.87
C PHE A 64 20.19 -8.99 3.13
N MET A 65 19.84 -10.28 3.03
CA MET A 65 19.44 -11.13 4.16
C MET A 65 20.51 -11.21 5.26
N LYS A 66 21.80 -11.24 4.91
CA LYS A 66 22.90 -11.17 5.89
C LYS A 66 22.97 -9.84 6.65
N LYS A 67 22.41 -8.77 6.10
CA LYS A 67 22.38 -7.45 6.74
C LYS A 67 21.18 -7.28 7.68
N VAL A 68 20.08 -8.02 7.46
CA VAL A 68 18.86 -7.94 8.26
C VAL A 68 19.12 -8.07 9.76
N PRO A 69 19.78 -9.12 10.27
CA PRO A 69 20.04 -9.24 11.70
C PRO A 69 20.98 -8.16 12.25
N LYS A 70 21.83 -7.58 11.41
CA LYS A 70 22.73 -6.49 11.82
C LYS A 70 22.00 -5.17 12.03
N VAL A 71 20.90 -4.93 11.30
CA VAL A 71 20.10 -3.70 11.36
C VAL A 71 18.99 -3.83 12.38
N LEU A 72 18.27 -4.96 12.39
CA LEU A 72 17.10 -5.19 13.22
C LEU A 72 17.39 -5.93 14.53
N GLY A 73 18.62 -6.44 14.71
CA GLY A 73 19.01 -7.21 15.90
C GLY A 73 18.13 -8.43 16.12
N ASP A 74 17.78 -8.70 17.38
CA ASP A 74 16.96 -9.86 17.79
C ASP A 74 15.52 -9.80 17.22
N ALA A 75 15.04 -8.62 16.87
CA ALA A 75 13.72 -8.47 16.25
C ALA A 75 13.64 -9.08 14.85
N ALA A 76 14.77 -9.28 14.17
CA ALA A 76 14.82 -9.84 12.82
C ALA A 76 14.09 -11.19 12.71
N ALA A 77 14.20 -12.03 13.75
CA ALA A 77 13.61 -13.37 13.76
C ALA A 77 12.07 -13.37 13.57
N LYS A 78 11.39 -12.29 13.95
CA LYS A 78 9.94 -12.16 13.84
C LYS A 78 9.45 -11.98 12.41
N PHE A 79 10.31 -11.58 11.50
CA PHE A 79 9.96 -11.19 10.15
C PHE A 79 10.33 -12.26 9.11
N PHE A 80 11.02 -13.33 9.52
CA PHE A 80 11.37 -14.43 8.64
C PHE A 80 10.11 -15.16 8.17
N ALA A 81 10.10 -15.46 6.87
CA ALA A 81 9.07 -16.24 6.20
C ALA A 81 9.73 -17.09 5.11
N THR A 82 9.02 -18.08 4.61
CA THR A 82 9.47 -18.91 3.49
C THR A 82 8.61 -18.59 2.28
N ASP A 83 9.24 -18.33 1.15
CA ASP A 83 8.63 -18.17 -0.15
C ASP A 83 8.98 -19.36 -1.04
N THR A 84 8.04 -19.77 -1.88
CA THR A 84 8.23 -20.88 -2.81
C THR A 84 8.16 -20.39 -4.24
N TYR A 85 9.10 -20.79 -5.07
CA TYR A 85 9.08 -20.48 -6.50
C TYR A 85 9.42 -21.70 -7.35
N ILE A 86 8.98 -21.70 -8.59
CA ILE A 86 9.29 -22.75 -9.56
C ILE A 86 10.59 -22.36 -10.27
N ASN A 87 11.60 -23.22 -10.20
CA ASN A 87 12.85 -23.00 -10.91
C ASN A 87 12.68 -23.26 -12.42
N GLY A 88 13.69 -22.88 -13.22
CA GLY A 88 13.68 -23.05 -14.68
C GLY A 88 13.58 -24.51 -15.16
N THR A 89 13.73 -25.50 -14.26
CA THR A 89 13.57 -26.94 -14.54
C THR A 89 12.24 -27.49 -14.05
N GLY A 90 11.32 -26.65 -13.58
CA GLY A 90 9.98 -27.03 -13.09
C GLY A 90 9.95 -27.54 -11.65
N GLY A 91 11.06 -27.52 -10.93
CA GLY A 91 11.13 -27.91 -9.51
C GLY A 91 10.67 -26.76 -8.59
N VAL A 92 9.92 -27.12 -7.54
CA VAL A 92 9.57 -26.17 -6.47
C VAL A 92 10.80 -25.98 -5.57
N VAL A 93 11.20 -24.73 -5.35
CA VAL A 93 12.32 -24.37 -4.50
C VAL A 93 11.83 -23.41 -3.42
N GLU A 94 12.21 -23.70 -2.19
CA GLU A 94 11.96 -22.82 -1.04
C GLU A 94 13.14 -21.86 -0.86
N ARG A 95 12.80 -20.61 -0.48
CA ARG A 95 13.79 -19.61 -0.11
C ARG A 95 13.34 -18.83 1.11
N ASP A 96 14.29 -18.49 1.95
CA ASP A 96 14.03 -17.64 3.10
C ASP A 96 13.88 -16.19 2.66
N ILE A 97 12.82 -15.55 3.11
CA ILE A 97 12.54 -14.13 2.92
C ILE A 97 12.25 -13.47 4.28
N CYS A 98 12.16 -12.16 4.29
CA CYS A 98 11.59 -11.39 5.40
C CYS A 98 10.44 -10.54 4.89
N ASN A 99 9.37 -10.43 5.69
CA ASN A 99 8.28 -9.51 5.44
C ASN A 99 8.34 -8.39 6.49
N PHE A 100 8.64 -7.19 6.05
CA PHE A 100 8.87 -6.04 6.92
C PHE A 100 7.61 -5.17 6.99
N PRO A 101 7.07 -4.90 8.20
CA PRO A 101 6.15 -3.79 8.41
C PRO A 101 6.82 -2.45 8.06
N LYS A 102 6.03 -1.39 7.91
CA LYS A 102 6.47 -0.05 7.50
C LYS A 102 7.72 0.44 8.25
N ARG A 103 7.74 0.31 9.58
CA ARG A 103 8.86 0.78 10.40
C ARG A 103 10.16 0.04 10.08
N GLU A 104 10.12 -1.28 10.00
CA GLU A 104 11.28 -2.14 9.75
C GLU A 104 11.77 -2.00 8.31
N ALA A 105 10.86 -1.85 7.35
CA ALA A 105 11.19 -1.53 5.95
C ALA A 105 11.97 -0.21 5.87
N CYS A 106 11.51 0.85 6.54
CA CYS A 106 12.21 2.13 6.60
C CYS A 106 13.59 2.02 7.28
N LEU A 107 13.72 1.26 8.37
CA LEU A 107 15.02 1.02 9.02
C LEU A 107 16.00 0.29 8.11
N MET A 108 15.52 -0.72 7.38
CA MET A 108 16.35 -1.43 6.40
C MET A 108 16.78 -0.49 5.26
N ALA A 109 15.87 0.31 4.71
CA ALA A 109 16.16 1.29 3.67
C ALA A 109 17.18 2.35 4.14
N MET A 110 17.01 2.90 5.35
CA MET A 110 17.92 3.86 5.97
C MET A 110 19.35 3.31 6.06
N SER A 111 19.51 2.01 6.28
CA SER A 111 20.81 1.35 6.35
C SER A 111 21.59 1.39 5.02
N TYR A 112 20.95 1.77 3.92
CA TYR A 112 21.54 1.97 2.60
C TYR A 112 21.66 3.45 2.24
N SER A 113 20.60 4.23 2.39
CA SER A 113 20.63 5.68 2.27
C SER A 113 19.38 6.34 2.88
N TYR A 114 19.51 7.60 3.31
CA TYR A 114 18.35 8.37 3.81
C TYR A 114 17.33 8.70 2.70
N GLU A 115 17.79 8.92 1.48
CA GLU A 115 16.90 9.12 0.32
C GLU A 115 16.05 7.89 0.05
N LEU A 116 16.67 6.71 0.14
CA LEU A 116 15.96 5.44 -0.02
C LEU A 116 14.93 5.25 1.10
N GLN A 117 15.25 5.65 2.33
CA GLN A 117 14.29 5.61 3.45
C GLN A 117 13.04 6.44 3.15
N ALA A 118 13.20 7.67 2.66
CA ALA A 118 12.08 8.53 2.31
C ALA A 118 11.19 7.88 1.24
N LYS A 119 11.80 7.39 0.16
CA LYS A 119 11.08 6.71 -0.93
C LYS A 119 10.35 5.44 -0.47
N VAL A 120 10.97 4.63 0.40
CA VAL A 120 10.33 3.43 0.96
C VAL A 120 9.20 3.82 1.91
N TYR A 121 9.36 4.91 2.65
CA TYR A 121 8.27 5.43 3.49
C TYR A 121 7.06 5.82 2.64
N ASP A 122 7.27 6.62 1.60
CA ASP A 122 6.21 7.06 0.69
C ASP A 122 5.53 5.87 -0.02
N TYR A 123 6.31 4.87 -0.44
CA TYR A 123 5.77 3.64 -1.03
C TYR A 123 4.90 2.85 -0.04
N MET A 124 5.36 2.68 1.19
CA MET A 124 4.60 1.98 2.23
C MET A 124 3.37 2.76 2.68
N GLU A 125 3.41 4.09 2.64
CA GLU A 125 2.25 4.96 2.88
C GLU A 125 1.19 4.76 1.80
N GLU A 126 1.61 4.68 0.54
CA GLU A 126 0.72 4.42 -0.59
C GLU A 126 0.10 3.02 -0.50
N LEU A 127 0.88 1.99 -0.14
CA LEU A 127 0.35 0.64 0.10
C LEU A 127 -0.67 0.62 1.24
N ASP A 128 -0.39 1.33 2.32
CA ASP A 128 -1.29 1.45 3.46
C ASP A 128 -2.60 2.14 3.05
N ARG A 129 -2.51 3.20 2.26
CA ARG A 129 -3.67 3.90 1.70
C ARG A 129 -4.51 3.00 0.79
N GLN A 130 -3.87 2.19 -0.05
CA GLN A 130 -4.56 1.24 -0.94
C GLN A 130 -5.21 0.09 -0.15
N ALA A 131 -4.52 -0.43 0.88
CA ALA A 131 -5.01 -1.53 1.69
C ALA A 131 -6.19 -1.13 2.58
N HIS A 132 -6.14 0.08 3.15
CA HIS A 132 -7.15 0.58 4.09
C HIS A 132 -8.24 1.41 3.41
N GLY A 133 -8.08 1.77 2.14
CA GLY A 133 -9.05 2.52 1.36
C GLY A 133 -9.57 3.76 2.09
N TYR A 134 -10.86 3.78 2.41
CA TYR A 134 -11.52 4.91 3.06
C TYR A 134 -11.10 5.15 4.52
N LEU A 135 -10.50 4.18 5.20
CA LEU A 135 -10.12 4.30 6.62
C LEU A 135 -9.02 5.34 6.85
N ASN A 136 -8.23 5.66 5.83
CA ASN A 136 -7.17 6.66 5.90
C ASN A 136 -7.67 8.10 5.67
N TYR A 137 -8.91 8.25 5.21
CA TYR A 137 -9.53 9.56 5.03
C TYR A 137 -10.23 10.00 6.33
N SER A 138 -10.13 11.27 6.64
CA SER A 138 -10.99 11.84 7.67
C SER A 138 -12.46 11.76 7.23
N VAL A 139 -13.39 11.73 8.19
CA VAL A 139 -14.83 11.74 7.90
C VAL A 139 -15.21 12.93 7.00
N GLN A 140 -14.56 14.08 7.21
CA GLN A 140 -14.78 15.29 6.41
C GLN A 140 -14.34 15.13 4.96
N GLU A 141 -13.19 14.49 4.72
CA GLU A 141 -12.70 14.19 3.36
C GLU A 141 -13.61 13.18 2.65
N LEU A 142 -14.07 12.14 3.35
CA LEU A 142 -15.03 11.17 2.81
C LEU A 142 -16.36 11.86 2.46
N GLN A 143 -16.86 12.76 3.32
CA GLN A 143 -18.05 13.56 3.05
C GLN A 143 -17.86 14.44 1.81
N ALA A 144 -16.70 15.09 1.66
CA ALA A 144 -16.38 15.91 0.49
C ALA A 144 -16.31 15.08 -0.81
N ILE A 145 -15.71 13.88 -0.76
CA ILE A 145 -15.64 12.95 -1.90
C ILE A 145 -17.05 12.50 -2.32
N VAL A 146 -17.89 12.09 -1.36
CA VAL A 146 -19.27 11.66 -1.62
C VAL A 146 -20.11 12.81 -2.17
N ALA A 147 -19.99 14.01 -1.59
CA ALA A 147 -20.69 15.21 -2.07
C ALA A 147 -20.26 15.59 -3.49
N GLY A 148 -18.96 15.51 -3.80
CA GLY A 148 -18.40 15.74 -5.14
C GLY A 148 -18.94 14.73 -6.17
N ALA A 149 -18.94 13.44 -5.84
CA ALA A 149 -19.47 12.38 -6.69
C ALA A 149 -20.97 12.56 -6.96
N ARG A 150 -21.73 12.97 -5.92
CA ARG A 150 -23.17 13.25 -6.06
C ARG A 150 -23.43 14.42 -7.00
N LYS A 151 -22.67 15.51 -6.85
CA LYS A 151 -22.77 16.68 -7.72
C LYS A 151 -22.51 16.32 -9.20
N VAL A 152 -21.45 15.53 -9.48
CA VAL A 152 -21.15 15.06 -10.84
C VAL A 152 -22.27 14.18 -11.39
N SER A 153 -22.84 13.27 -10.59
CA SER A 153 -23.98 12.45 -10.99
C SER A 153 -25.24 13.27 -11.28
N ASP A 154 -25.48 14.34 -10.51
CA ASP A 154 -26.63 15.24 -10.71
C ASP A 154 -26.45 16.11 -11.97
N GLU A 155 -25.24 16.59 -12.25
CA GLU A 155 -24.93 17.37 -13.45
C GLU A 155 -25.03 16.51 -14.73
N ASP A 156 -24.61 15.24 -14.70
CA ASP A 156 -24.70 14.29 -15.81
C ASP A 156 -26.14 13.84 -16.14
N SER A 157 -27.09 14.11 -15.27
CA SER A 157 -28.48 13.65 -15.43
C SER A 157 -29.32 14.44 -16.44
N SER A 158 -28.76 15.52 -17.02
CA SER A 158 -29.49 16.37 -17.98
C SER A 158 -29.57 15.83 -19.42
N ASP A 159 -28.81 14.73 -19.72
CA ASP A 159 -28.82 14.13 -21.06
C ASP A 159 -29.60 12.81 -21.07
N ALA A 160 -30.77 12.87 -21.68
CA ALA A 160 -31.86 11.92 -21.56
C ALA A 160 -31.57 10.46 -21.96
N GLY A 161 -32.19 9.55 -21.25
CA GLY A 161 -32.56 8.18 -21.67
C GLY A 161 -31.53 7.09 -21.48
N ARG A 162 -30.32 7.19 -22.00
CA ARG A 162 -29.27 6.17 -21.80
C ARG A 162 -28.54 6.32 -20.44
N ARG A 163 -28.58 7.51 -19.88
CA ARG A 163 -27.94 7.87 -18.60
C ARG A 163 -28.80 7.57 -17.38
N LEU A 164 -30.09 7.38 -17.55
CA LEU A 164 -31.01 7.11 -16.43
C LEU A 164 -30.68 5.80 -15.70
N ARG A 165 -30.29 4.77 -16.44
CA ARG A 165 -29.89 3.47 -15.86
C ARG A 165 -28.58 3.59 -15.08
N LYS A 166 -27.57 4.25 -15.67
CA LYS A 166 -26.28 4.48 -15.00
C LYS A 166 -26.46 5.31 -13.73
N ARG A 167 -27.32 6.34 -13.78
CA ARG A 167 -27.62 7.15 -12.59
C ARG A 167 -28.27 6.35 -11.46
N GLN A 168 -29.16 5.40 -11.77
CA GLN A 168 -29.76 4.53 -10.74
C GLN A 168 -28.70 3.68 -10.05
N ASP A 169 -27.77 3.12 -10.81
CA ASP A 169 -26.67 2.34 -10.25
C ASP A 169 -25.73 3.20 -9.41
N ASP A 170 -25.40 4.40 -9.90
CA ASP A 170 -24.56 5.38 -9.18
C ASP A 170 -25.23 5.85 -7.88
N LEU A 171 -26.56 6.10 -7.87
CA LEU A 171 -27.30 6.48 -6.66
C LEU A 171 -27.26 5.40 -5.58
N VAL A 172 -27.40 4.14 -5.94
CA VAL A 172 -27.29 3.03 -4.99
C VAL A 172 -25.91 2.96 -4.35
N LEU A 173 -24.86 3.22 -5.12
CA LEU A 173 -23.50 3.26 -4.60
C LEU A 173 -23.27 4.48 -3.68
N LEU A 174 -23.79 5.64 -4.06
CA LEU A 174 -23.70 6.85 -3.26
C LEU A 174 -24.45 6.72 -1.92
N GLU A 175 -25.65 6.14 -1.91
CA GLU A 175 -26.40 5.87 -0.68
C GLU A 175 -25.65 4.94 0.27
N LYS A 176 -25.00 3.90 -0.28
CA LYS A 176 -24.14 3.02 0.52
C LYS A 176 -22.92 3.75 1.10
N ALA A 177 -22.29 4.63 0.33
CA ALA A 177 -21.15 5.43 0.78
C ALA A 177 -21.57 6.44 1.85
N GLU A 178 -22.71 7.12 1.67
CA GLU A 178 -23.28 8.04 2.67
C GLU A 178 -23.59 7.32 3.99
N SER A 179 -24.23 6.15 3.92
CA SER A 179 -24.51 5.33 5.10
C SER A 179 -23.24 4.88 5.84
N LEU A 180 -22.18 4.54 5.11
CA LEU A 180 -20.89 4.18 5.69
C LEU A 180 -20.26 5.37 6.42
N VAL A 181 -20.25 6.55 5.78
CA VAL A 181 -19.70 7.78 6.37
C VAL A 181 -20.49 8.19 7.63
N GLU A 182 -21.81 8.05 7.60
CA GLU A 182 -22.66 8.30 8.76
C GLU A 182 -22.36 7.33 9.92
N SER A 183 -22.23 6.05 9.63
CA SER A 183 -21.85 5.02 10.62
C SER A 183 -20.48 5.31 11.25
N LEU A 184 -19.49 5.73 10.46
CA LEU A 184 -18.16 6.12 10.94
C LEU A 184 -18.22 7.39 11.80
N SER A 185 -19.10 8.33 11.48
CA SER A 185 -19.33 9.54 12.28
C SER A 185 -19.92 9.22 13.64
N GLN A 186 -20.89 8.30 13.68
CA GLN A 186 -21.55 7.86 14.91
C GLN A 186 -20.59 7.09 15.84
N LEU A 187 -19.79 6.16 15.30
CA LEU A 187 -18.76 5.44 16.05
C LEU A 187 -17.76 6.39 16.72
N LYS A 188 -17.41 7.49 16.04
CA LYS A 188 -16.50 8.51 16.59
C LYS A 188 -17.13 9.27 17.75
N LEU A 189 -18.44 9.53 17.70
CA LEU A 189 -19.20 10.19 18.76
C LEU A 189 -19.34 9.29 19.99
N ASP A 190 -19.62 8.01 19.80
CA ASP A 190 -19.77 7.03 20.89
C ASP A 190 -18.42 6.82 21.62
N PHE A 191 -17.29 6.83 20.89
CA PHE A 191 -15.97 6.72 21.50
C PHE A 191 -15.60 7.94 22.36
N ILE A 192 -15.96 9.14 21.91
CA ILE A 192 -15.73 10.39 22.67
C ILE A 192 -16.67 10.49 23.90
N GLY A 193 -17.85 9.90 23.83
CA GLY A 193 -18.82 9.84 24.94
C GLY A 193 -18.40 8.88 26.06
N SER A 194 -17.80 7.75 25.71
CA SER A 194 -17.39 6.70 26.64
C SER A 194 -16.23 7.09 27.58
N ASP A 195 -15.39 8.05 27.20
CA ASP A 195 -14.28 8.51 28.05
C ASP A 195 -14.71 9.54 29.11
N ARG A 196 -15.88 10.16 28.97
CA ARG A 196 -16.38 11.13 29.96
C ARG A 196 -17.00 10.48 31.20
N ASP A 197 -17.46 9.26 31.11
CA ASP A 197 -18.13 8.57 32.22
C ASP A 197 -17.15 7.83 33.16
N LYS A 198 -15.85 7.86 32.86
CA LYS A 198 -14.82 7.22 33.70
C LYS A 198 -14.09 8.15 34.67
N GLU A 199 -14.35 9.44 34.64
CA GLU A 199 -13.70 10.41 35.55
C GLU A 199 -14.55 10.84 36.76
N ILE A 200 -15.71 10.22 37.02
CA ILE A 200 -16.53 10.50 38.18
C ILE A 200 -16.79 9.20 38.96
N HIS A 201 -15.72 8.71 39.63
CA HIS A 201 -15.88 7.93 40.88
C HIS A 201 -14.55 7.88 41.64
#